data_3c501197acaad422ca886559130a6185
#
_entry.id   3c501197acaad422ca886559130a6185
#
_cell.length_a   1.000
_cell.length_b   1.000
_cell.length_c   1.000
_cell.angle_alpha   90.00
_cell.angle_beta   90.00
_cell.angle_gamma   90.00
#
_symmetry.space_group_name_H-M   'P 1'
#
loop_
_entity.id
_entity.type
_entity.pdbx_description
1 polymer ?
#
loop_
_entity_poly.entity_id
_entity_poly.type
_entity_poly.pdbx_seq_one_letter_code
_entity_poly.pdbx_strand_id
1 'polypeptide(L)'
;MLLVSALLLQSATAFSPVSSHVAHGSALPVHRQPSSLAMSTTPTATTQPTDSSDADLAKEPTNEISPSYDSVVVGGGPAGLLSAIMLAQRDSKQKIAVFDRLPAPPSPTDEKVWQQTDRYYLIGLGHRGQKALDRFGVWDEVKAVSAPVVGRKDWQPGAKAEEGVERLAADKPTTTQVLPRDKLVGVLYKHIMDNYADQVELNYEYQVMPTSFGNDADDDSATDDNDAASAVTLTVSKCSPVDGTSTTPTPEAECEVDTYQTVTTEFLIGADGAARGIANAMEEKDVERRSKQNAFQKLFGGIKPFKVKRFEDDNKRVYKTVPVKVPSDWRFDLNYSARSKGSRITFEALPADDQGTYCALLLMKEDDELAQPNSDPKKLRQFFDEEFLQFGPLVDDETMALVAEKPASNLPAFRYAGPRINEGSATVLLGDAIHTVKPYYGLGANTALEDVSVLADSLEESPTLKDGVYSFSDKRAGEANALVTISRNMDRPGKLFLVTFLLPLILDGIFHKLAPFLFAPNMFALFQKEGMSFRYMQARKRFDRVAQLSILGCVFYGMVVAAKSMVKIIAKKLGQSDGMVGAAMVVGAFLLSLAKKALAGGNESKEQKA
;
A
#
# COMPACT_ATOMS: atom_id res chain seq x y z
N MET A 1 -17.24 32.17 -1.02
CA MET A 1 -16.56 31.44 -2.11
C MET A 1 -15.05 31.55 -2.04
N LEU A 2 -14.45 32.70 -1.81
CA LEU A 2 -12.98 32.87 -1.67
C LEU A 2 -12.36 32.09 -0.49
N LEU A 3 -13.07 31.89 0.61
CA LEU A 3 -12.59 31.10 1.78
C LEU A 3 -12.56 29.59 1.50
N VAL A 4 -13.46 29.09 0.62
CA VAL A 4 -13.50 27.67 0.21
C VAL A 4 -12.34 27.39 -0.74
N SER A 5 -11.97 28.33 -1.61
CA SER A 5 -10.80 28.22 -2.50
C SER A 5 -9.48 28.16 -1.73
N ALA A 6 -9.33 28.93 -0.65
CA ALA A 6 -8.12 28.92 0.19
C ALA A 6 -7.97 27.63 1.00
N LEU A 7 -9.08 27.05 1.49
CA LEU A 7 -9.11 25.76 2.20
C LEU A 7 -8.91 24.57 1.24
N LEU A 8 -9.41 24.67 0.00
CA LEU A 8 -9.16 23.70 -1.08
C LEU A 8 -7.68 23.69 -1.50
N LEU A 9 -7.02 24.84 -1.50
CA LEU A 9 -5.60 24.96 -1.81
C LEU A 9 -4.69 24.34 -0.73
N GLN A 10 -5.10 24.33 0.53
CA GLN A 10 -4.33 23.70 1.61
C GLN A 10 -4.45 22.17 1.65
N SER A 11 -5.51 21.60 1.11
CA SER A 11 -5.81 20.15 1.18
C SER A 11 -5.79 19.41 -0.15
N ALA A 12 -5.78 20.11 -1.29
CA ALA A 12 -5.89 19.53 -2.63
C ALA A 12 -4.57 19.12 -3.27
N THR A 13 -3.48 19.06 -2.53
CA THR A 13 -2.14 18.76 -3.04
C THR A 13 -1.80 17.27 -3.17
N ALA A 14 -2.76 16.39 -2.88
CA ALA A 14 -2.68 14.98 -3.25
C ALA A 14 -3.84 14.67 -4.20
N PHE A 15 -3.57 14.53 -5.49
CA PHE A 15 -4.45 13.96 -6.53
C PHE A 15 -5.79 14.67 -6.79
N SER A 16 -5.85 15.50 -7.82
CA SER A 16 -7.11 15.96 -8.42
C SER A 16 -7.65 14.92 -9.42
N PRO A 17 -8.97 14.67 -9.45
CA PRO A 17 -9.57 13.75 -10.42
C PRO A 17 -9.58 14.35 -11.83
N VAL A 18 -9.36 13.50 -12.82
CA VAL A 18 -9.54 13.82 -14.24
C VAL A 18 -11.01 14.07 -14.52
N SER A 19 -11.31 15.23 -15.04
CA SER A 19 -12.62 15.58 -15.62
C SER A 19 -12.76 14.87 -16.97
N SER A 20 -13.54 13.78 -17.04
CA SER A 20 -13.86 13.12 -18.30
C SER A 20 -14.96 13.88 -19.05
N HIS A 21 -14.63 14.52 -20.16
CA HIS A 21 -15.61 14.89 -21.17
C HIS A 21 -16.09 13.61 -21.88
N VAL A 22 -17.37 13.28 -21.68
CA VAL A 22 -18.04 12.22 -22.41
C VAL A 22 -18.37 12.75 -23.80
N ALA A 23 -17.67 12.25 -24.83
CA ALA A 23 -18.12 12.33 -26.20
C ALA A 23 -19.04 11.13 -26.48
N HIS A 24 -20.28 11.40 -26.89
CA HIS A 24 -21.19 10.38 -27.38
C HIS A 24 -20.68 9.82 -28.71
N GLY A 25 -20.29 8.57 -28.72
CA GLY A 25 -20.01 7.78 -29.93
C GLY A 25 -20.82 6.49 -29.91
N SER A 26 -21.59 6.32 -30.96
CA SER A 26 -22.55 5.26 -31.24
C SER A 26 -21.99 3.85 -31.13
N ALA A 27 -22.81 2.95 -30.56
CA ALA A 27 -22.54 1.53 -30.43
C ALA A 27 -22.63 0.80 -31.77
N LEU A 28 -21.69 -0.10 -32.05
CA LEU A 28 -21.81 -1.21 -32.98
C LEU A 28 -21.64 -2.55 -32.23
N PRO A 29 -22.34 -3.61 -32.63
CA PRO A 29 -22.44 -4.84 -31.86
C PRO A 29 -21.24 -5.75 -32.06
N VAL A 30 -20.70 -6.29 -30.96
CA VAL A 30 -19.64 -7.31 -30.97
C VAL A 30 -20.25 -8.70 -31.09
N HIS A 31 -19.96 -9.36 -32.18
CA HIS A 31 -20.23 -10.78 -32.41
C HIS A 31 -19.32 -11.64 -31.52
N ARG A 32 -19.93 -12.44 -30.65
CA ARG A 32 -19.25 -13.54 -29.95
C ARG A 32 -19.23 -14.77 -30.86
N GLN A 33 -18.05 -15.32 -31.13
CA GLN A 33 -17.90 -16.70 -31.56
C GLN A 33 -17.22 -17.52 -30.46
N PRO A 34 -17.67 -18.74 -30.17
CA PRO A 34 -17.02 -19.65 -29.25
C PRO A 34 -15.98 -20.49 -29.99
N SER A 35 -14.73 -20.50 -29.51
CA SER A 35 -13.71 -21.43 -29.99
C SER A 35 -13.86 -22.78 -29.28
N SER A 36 -14.24 -23.80 -30.03
CA SER A 36 -14.25 -25.20 -29.65
C SER A 36 -12.82 -25.78 -29.75
N LEU A 37 -12.33 -26.33 -28.65
CA LEU A 37 -11.14 -27.18 -28.64
C LEU A 37 -11.54 -28.58 -29.13
N ALA A 38 -10.96 -28.97 -30.25
CA ALA A 38 -11.06 -30.35 -30.80
C ALA A 38 -9.97 -31.22 -30.19
N MET A 39 -10.39 -32.31 -29.56
CA MET A 39 -9.55 -33.45 -29.19
C MET A 39 -9.04 -34.16 -30.44
N SER A 40 -7.74 -34.37 -30.51
CA SER A 40 -7.12 -35.29 -31.50
C SER A 40 -6.78 -36.58 -30.79
N THR A 41 -7.33 -37.65 -31.33
CA THR A 41 -7.13 -39.05 -30.93
C THR A 41 -5.87 -39.64 -31.55
N THR A 42 -5.24 -40.49 -30.79
CA THR A 42 -4.10 -41.42 -31.02
C THR A 42 -4.14 -42.21 -32.32
N PRO A 43 -2.99 -42.78 -32.78
CA PRO A 43 -3.00 -44.23 -32.85
C PRO A 43 -1.82 -44.95 -32.19
N THR A 44 -2.17 -46.06 -31.62
CA THR A 44 -1.44 -47.13 -31.00
C THR A 44 -0.42 -47.78 -31.94
N ALA A 45 0.80 -48.02 -31.44
CA ALA A 45 1.69 -49.05 -32.01
C ALA A 45 2.20 -49.95 -30.88
N THR A 46 1.84 -51.20 -31.01
CA THR A 46 2.21 -52.36 -30.21
C THR A 46 3.64 -52.80 -30.53
N THR A 47 4.49 -52.95 -29.51
CA THR A 47 5.58 -53.93 -29.54
C THR A 47 5.81 -54.50 -28.15
N GLN A 48 5.86 -55.83 -28.11
CA GLN A 48 6.03 -56.67 -26.91
C GLN A 48 7.51 -56.82 -26.50
N PRO A 49 7.80 -57.47 -25.35
CA PRO A 49 8.83 -57.09 -24.40
C PRO A 49 10.13 -57.90 -24.58
N THR A 50 11.24 -57.33 -24.18
CA THR A 50 12.45 -58.08 -23.84
C THR A 50 12.76 -57.92 -22.36
N ASP A 51 12.77 -59.06 -21.68
CA ASP A 51 13.30 -59.28 -20.34
C ASP A 51 14.73 -58.75 -20.22
N SER A 52 14.97 -57.94 -19.21
CA SER A 52 16.23 -57.91 -18.49
C SER A 52 15.99 -57.38 -17.07
N SER A 53 16.11 -58.29 -16.14
CA SER A 53 16.20 -58.07 -14.70
C SER A 53 17.38 -57.14 -14.36
N ASP A 54 17.09 -55.97 -13.80
CA ASP A 54 17.97 -55.33 -12.84
C ASP A 54 17.11 -54.69 -11.77
N ALA A 55 17.25 -55.27 -10.58
CA ALA A 55 16.64 -54.80 -9.37
C ALA A 55 17.35 -53.48 -8.96
N ASP A 56 16.76 -52.36 -9.33
CA ASP A 56 17.12 -51.08 -8.75
C ASP A 56 16.48 -50.99 -7.36
N LEU A 57 17.33 -51.22 -6.38
CA LEU A 57 17.06 -50.99 -4.96
C LEU A 57 16.55 -49.57 -4.78
N ALA A 58 15.27 -49.43 -4.49
CA ALA A 58 14.74 -48.23 -3.92
C ALA A 58 15.61 -47.88 -2.70
N LYS A 59 16.42 -46.81 -2.80
CA LYS A 59 17.08 -46.20 -1.66
C LYS A 59 15.98 -45.78 -0.71
N GLU A 60 15.90 -46.46 0.44
CA GLU A 60 15.17 -45.94 1.61
C GLU A 60 15.64 -44.52 1.87
N PRO A 61 14.73 -43.58 2.20
CA PRO A 61 15.12 -42.24 2.56
C PRO A 61 16.06 -42.36 3.77
N THR A 62 17.31 -41.99 3.57
CA THR A 62 18.25 -41.77 4.66
C THR A 62 17.57 -40.83 5.64
N ASN A 63 17.49 -41.21 6.91
CA ASN A 63 17.03 -40.39 8.02
C ASN A 63 18.00 -39.22 8.21
N GLU A 64 18.04 -38.27 7.27
CA GLU A 64 18.68 -36.97 7.49
C GLU A 64 17.82 -36.24 8.49
N ILE A 65 18.41 -35.91 9.64
CA ILE A 65 17.79 -35.13 10.70
C ILE A 65 17.41 -33.78 10.06
N SER A 66 16.11 -33.55 9.87
CA SER A 66 15.62 -32.27 9.35
C SER A 66 16.06 -31.14 10.26
N PRO A 67 16.61 -30.03 9.74
CA PRO A 67 17.00 -28.90 10.57
C PRO A 67 15.83 -28.41 11.40
N SER A 68 16.09 -28.14 12.68
CA SER A 68 15.09 -27.59 13.61
C SER A 68 15.57 -26.24 14.12
N TYR A 69 14.67 -25.27 14.12
CA TYR A 69 14.88 -23.92 14.64
C TYR A 69 13.83 -23.58 15.68
N ASP A 70 14.20 -22.78 16.67
CA ASP A 70 13.22 -22.25 17.62
C ASP A 70 12.26 -21.28 16.92
N SER A 71 12.79 -20.45 15.99
CA SER A 71 11.98 -19.55 15.19
C SER A 71 12.41 -19.54 13.72
N VAL A 72 11.43 -19.49 12.83
CA VAL A 72 11.62 -19.28 11.39
C VAL A 72 10.90 -18.02 10.96
N VAL A 73 11.59 -17.15 10.22
CA VAL A 73 11.06 -15.96 9.57
C VAL A 73 11.07 -16.18 8.06
N VAL A 74 9.92 -16.13 7.43
CA VAL A 74 9.78 -16.23 5.98
C VAL A 74 9.60 -14.84 5.39
N GLY A 75 10.62 -14.37 4.67
CA GLY A 75 10.73 -13.05 4.07
C GLY A 75 11.87 -12.23 4.69
N GLY A 76 12.93 -11.96 3.92
CA GLY A 76 14.09 -11.12 4.27
C GLY A 76 13.88 -9.63 3.97
N GLY A 77 12.62 -9.16 3.93
CA GLY A 77 12.30 -7.74 3.81
C GLY A 77 12.46 -6.98 5.14
N PRO A 78 12.17 -5.64 5.16
CA PRO A 78 12.38 -4.83 6.36
C PRO A 78 11.68 -5.37 7.63
N ALA A 79 10.44 -5.85 7.52
CA ALA A 79 9.73 -6.40 8.67
C ALA A 79 10.30 -7.74 9.13
N GLY A 80 10.69 -8.62 8.19
CA GLY A 80 11.25 -9.93 8.53
C GLY A 80 12.62 -9.83 9.19
N LEU A 81 13.53 -9.02 8.63
CA LEU A 81 14.87 -8.83 9.25
C LEU A 81 14.77 -8.13 10.62
N LEU A 82 13.87 -7.13 10.75
CA LEU A 82 13.64 -6.50 12.05
C LEU A 82 13.03 -7.49 13.06
N SER A 83 12.20 -8.44 12.60
CA SER A 83 11.69 -9.52 13.46
C SER A 83 12.77 -10.48 13.91
N ALA A 84 13.73 -10.81 13.04
CA ALA A 84 14.87 -11.64 13.43
C ALA A 84 15.75 -10.95 14.49
N ILE A 85 15.99 -9.63 14.35
CA ILE A 85 16.69 -8.82 15.36
C ILE A 85 15.90 -8.84 16.69
N MET A 86 14.60 -8.60 16.64
CA MET A 86 13.73 -8.64 17.82
C MET A 86 13.78 -9.99 18.54
N LEU A 87 13.73 -11.10 17.80
CA LEU A 87 13.80 -12.45 18.37
C LEU A 87 15.17 -12.71 19.01
N ALA A 88 16.27 -12.35 18.34
CA ALA A 88 17.62 -12.51 18.85
C ALA A 88 17.87 -11.69 20.13
N GLN A 89 17.30 -10.49 20.23
CA GLN A 89 17.37 -9.67 21.45
C GLN A 89 16.54 -10.23 22.60
N ARG A 90 15.43 -10.92 22.29
CA ARG A 90 14.56 -11.48 23.29
C ARG A 90 15.16 -12.68 24.01
N ASP A 91 15.84 -13.56 23.27
CA ASP A 91 16.52 -14.73 23.85
C ASP A 91 17.83 -15.01 23.08
N SER A 92 18.95 -14.82 23.77
CA SER A 92 20.29 -15.00 23.22
C SER A 92 20.67 -16.45 22.89
N LYS A 93 19.84 -17.44 23.25
CA LYS A 93 20.07 -18.84 22.95
C LYS A 93 19.23 -19.35 21.77
N GLN A 94 18.31 -18.53 21.30
CA GLN A 94 17.37 -18.92 20.26
C GLN A 94 18.08 -19.12 18.92
N LYS A 95 17.78 -20.25 18.25
CA LYS A 95 18.21 -20.50 16.86
C LYS A 95 17.15 -19.98 15.91
N ILE A 96 17.49 -19.01 15.12
CA ILE A 96 16.58 -18.31 14.21
C ILE A 96 17.05 -18.54 12.78
N ALA A 97 16.14 -18.96 11.88
CA ALA A 97 16.39 -18.97 10.46
C ALA A 97 15.51 -17.93 9.75
N VAL A 98 16.13 -17.17 8.85
CA VAL A 98 15.41 -16.30 7.92
C VAL A 98 15.54 -16.87 6.51
N PHE A 99 14.43 -17.01 5.80
CA PHE A 99 14.43 -17.46 4.42
C PHE A 99 13.83 -16.37 3.52
N ASP A 100 14.50 -16.05 2.42
CA ASP A 100 13.96 -15.21 1.37
C ASP A 100 14.22 -15.83 -0.01
N ARG A 101 13.23 -15.72 -0.91
CA ARG A 101 13.34 -16.21 -2.29
C ARG A 101 14.22 -15.35 -3.18
N LEU A 102 14.51 -14.12 -2.77
CA LEU A 102 15.37 -13.19 -3.48
C LEU A 102 16.84 -13.43 -3.12
N PRO A 103 17.77 -12.94 -3.94
CA PRO A 103 19.20 -12.92 -3.56
C PRO A 103 19.44 -12.01 -2.36
N ALA A 104 20.58 -12.22 -1.70
CA ALA A 104 21.00 -11.38 -0.59
C ALA A 104 21.06 -9.89 -0.98
N PRO A 105 20.67 -8.97 -0.07
CA PRO A 105 20.67 -7.55 -0.38
C PRO A 105 22.09 -7.03 -0.62
N PRO A 106 22.25 -6.02 -1.48
CA PRO A 106 23.55 -5.37 -1.67
C PRO A 106 23.98 -4.62 -0.40
N SER A 107 25.29 -4.45 -0.24
CA SER A 107 25.83 -3.65 0.86
C SER A 107 25.25 -2.24 0.87
N PRO A 108 24.86 -1.70 2.04
CA PRO A 108 24.33 -0.34 2.13
C PRO A 108 25.35 0.73 1.75
N THR A 109 26.66 0.37 1.70
CA THR A 109 27.77 1.25 1.33
C THR A 109 28.28 1.04 -0.10
N ASP A 110 27.62 0.18 -0.90
CA ASP A 110 28.00 -0.01 -2.31
C ASP A 110 27.51 1.15 -3.17
N GLU A 111 28.34 2.18 -3.32
CA GLU A 111 28.03 3.37 -4.09
C GLU A 111 27.64 3.08 -5.54
N LYS A 112 28.21 2.04 -6.17
CA LYS A 112 27.91 1.69 -7.56
C LYS A 112 26.45 1.25 -7.74
N VAL A 113 25.91 0.54 -6.75
CA VAL A 113 24.50 0.12 -6.75
C VAL A 113 23.61 1.32 -6.49
N TRP A 114 23.92 2.15 -5.48
CA TRP A 114 23.03 3.22 -5.03
C TRP A 114 23.07 4.46 -5.92
N GLN A 115 24.03 4.59 -6.81
CA GLN A 115 24.06 5.61 -7.85
C GLN A 115 23.06 5.32 -9.00
N GLN A 116 22.60 4.06 -9.16
CA GLN A 116 21.63 3.66 -10.17
C GLN A 116 20.20 3.89 -9.71
N THR A 117 19.80 5.15 -9.54
CA THR A 117 18.51 5.55 -8.95
C THR A 117 17.28 5.14 -9.76
N ASP A 118 17.47 4.65 -10.97
CA ASP A 118 16.43 4.13 -11.85
C ASP A 118 16.02 2.67 -11.54
N ARG A 119 16.78 1.97 -10.68
CA ARG A 119 16.58 0.54 -10.37
C ARG A 119 15.80 0.27 -9.09
N TYR A 120 15.59 1.28 -8.25
CA TYR A 120 14.92 1.10 -6.97
C TYR A 120 13.90 2.20 -6.69
N TYR A 121 12.96 1.92 -5.81
CA TYR A 121 12.05 2.94 -5.31
C TYR A 121 12.43 3.40 -3.90
N LEU A 122 12.14 4.67 -3.61
CA LEU A 122 12.42 5.30 -2.34
C LEU A 122 11.24 5.14 -1.38
N ILE A 123 11.55 4.93 -0.12
CA ILE A 123 10.58 4.92 0.98
C ILE A 123 10.87 6.06 1.94
N GLY A 124 9.81 6.64 2.49
CA GLY A 124 9.90 7.64 3.55
C GLY A 124 9.61 7.01 4.90
N LEU A 125 10.59 7.03 5.80
CA LEU A 125 10.43 6.60 7.18
C LEU A 125 9.92 7.76 8.02
N GLY A 126 8.68 7.65 8.48
CA GLY A 126 8.07 8.57 9.43
C GLY A 126 8.22 8.06 10.86
N HIS A 127 7.57 8.75 11.80
CA HIS A 127 7.68 8.47 13.24
C HIS A 127 7.50 6.99 13.62
N ARG A 128 6.49 6.28 13.06
CA ARG A 128 6.19 4.86 13.38
C ARG A 128 7.35 3.94 13.04
N GLY A 129 7.88 4.06 11.83
CA GLY A 129 9.00 3.26 11.36
C GLY A 129 10.30 3.60 12.10
N GLN A 130 10.56 4.90 12.30
CA GLN A 130 11.73 5.37 13.06
C GLN A 130 11.72 4.83 14.49
N LYS A 131 10.58 4.93 15.19
CA LYS A 131 10.42 4.42 16.56
C LYS A 131 10.63 2.91 16.64
N ALA A 132 10.15 2.15 15.65
CA ALA A 132 10.37 0.70 15.62
C ALA A 132 11.85 0.35 15.43
N LEU A 133 12.54 1.04 14.52
CA LEU A 133 13.98 0.83 14.29
C LEU A 133 14.82 1.27 15.50
N ASP A 134 14.45 2.36 16.16
CA ASP A 134 15.09 2.87 17.37
C ASP A 134 14.95 1.88 18.54
N ARG A 135 13.77 1.30 18.72
CA ARG A 135 13.50 0.29 19.76
C ARG A 135 14.46 -0.90 19.69
N PHE A 136 14.83 -1.32 18.48
CA PHE A 136 15.71 -2.47 18.26
C PHE A 136 17.15 -2.07 17.96
N GLY A 137 17.51 -0.79 18.18
CA GLY A 137 18.89 -0.30 18.13
C GLY A 137 19.48 -0.12 16.74
N VAL A 138 18.64 -0.08 15.67
CA VAL A 138 19.12 0.01 14.26
C VAL A 138 18.96 1.43 13.69
N TRP A 139 18.28 2.33 14.41
CA TRP A 139 17.89 3.63 13.86
C TRP A 139 19.09 4.50 13.43
N ASP A 140 20.15 4.56 14.21
CA ASP A 140 21.30 5.41 13.90
C ASP A 140 22.01 4.95 12.60
N GLU A 141 22.11 3.65 12.38
CA GLU A 141 22.68 3.09 11.15
C GLU A 141 21.81 3.41 9.93
N VAL A 142 20.48 3.28 10.05
CA VAL A 142 19.51 3.61 9.00
C VAL A 142 19.53 5.10 8.70
N LYS A 143 19.57 5.95 9.73
CA LYS A 143 19.62 7.40 9.60
C LYS A 143 20.88 7.87 8.89
N ALA A 144 22.02 7.25 9.15
CA ALA A 144 23.31 7.58 8.54
C ALA A 144 23.34 7.41 7.02
N VAL A 145 22.45 6.57 6.45
CA VAL A 145 22.37 6.29 5.00
C VAL A 145 21.10 6.84 4.35
N SER A 146 20.33 7.67 5.05
CA SER A 146 19.08 8.25 4.58
C SER A 146 19.18 9.76 4.41
N ALA A 147 18.31 10.32 3.55
CA ALA A 147 18.21 11.76 3.32
C ALA A 147 17.04 12.36 4.13
N PRO A 148 17.24 13.47 4.85
CA PRO A 148 16.17 14.14 5.58
C PRO A 148 15.23 14.88 4.64
N VAL A 149 13.92 14.86 4.93
CA VAL A 149 12.89 15.60 4.20
C VAL A 149 12.04 16.42 5.16
N VAL A 150 12.16 17.74 5.07
CA VAL A 150 11.46 18.70 5.93
C VAL A 150 10.25 19.33 5.25
N GLY A 151 10.03 19.08 3.94
CA GLY A 151 8.93 19.70 3.21
C GLY A 151 8.83 19.22 1.78
N ARG A 152 8.14 20.02 0.97
CA ARG A 152 7.97 19.79 -0.46
C ARG A 152 7.86 21.09 -1.24
N LYS A 153 8.21 21.04 -2.52
CA LYS A 153 7.96 22.12 -3.47
C LYS A 153 7.12 21.58 -4.63
N ASP A 154 5.98 22.23 -4.87
CA ASP A 154 4.96 21.75 -5.80
C ASP A 154 4.74 22.74 -6.94
N TRP A 155 4.62 22.23 -8.17
CA TRP A 155 4.19 22.98 -9.34
C TRP A 155 2.80 22.53 -9.80
N GLN A 156 1.93 23.52 -10.00
CA GLN A 156 0.60 23.27 -10.56
C GLN A 156 0.68 23.03 -12.08
N PRO A 157 -0.32 22.39 -12.71
CA PRO A 157 -0.36 22.18 -14.14
C PRO A 157 -0.21 23.50 -14.92
N GLY A 158 0.79 23.56 -15.81
CA GLY A 158 1.11 24.74 -16.62
C GLY A 158 1.86 25.85 -15.87
N ALA A 159 2.31 25.61 -14.63
CA ALA A 159 3.15 26.56 -13.89
C ALA A 159 4.53 26.69 -14.54
N LYS A 160 5.08 27.89 -14.54
CA LYS A 160 6.44 28.15 -14.97
C LYS A 160 7.44 27.62 -13.94
N ALA A 161 8.71 27.48 -14.34
CA ALA A 161 9.75 26.92 -13.48
C ALA A 161 9.91 27.67 -12.14
N GLU A 162 9.76 29.00 -12.13
CA GLU A 162 9.85 29.86 -10.96
C GLU A 162 8.59 29.85 -10.06
N GLU A 163 7.47 29.31 -10.52
CA GLU A 163 6.18 29.36 -9.82
C GLU A 163 5.97 28.19 -8.83
N GLY A 164 7.01 27.42 -8.56
CA GLY A 164 6.97 26.34 -7.58
C GLY A 164 6.70 26.85 -6.15
N VAL A 165 5.70 26.28 -5.48
CA VAL A 165 5.30 26.66 -4.11
C VAL A 165 5.94 25.72 -3.10
N GLU A 166 6.82 26.29 -2.27
CA GLU A 166 7.46 25.57 -1.17
C GLU A 166 6.54 25.52 0.06
N ARG A 167 6.48 24.34 0.70
CA ARG A 167 5.72 24.11 1.93
C ARG A 167 6.55 23.28 2.88
N LEU A 168 6.94 23.86 3.99
CA LEU A 168 7.63 23.18 5.07
C LEU A 168 6.63 22.50 6.01
N ALA A 169 7.01 21.35 6.51
CA ALA A 169 6.23 20.61 7.50
C ALA A 169 6.63 21.05 8.92
N ALA A 170 6.33 22.31 9.27
CA ALA A 170 6.78 22.96 10.51
C ALA A 170 6.34 22.25 11.80
N ASP A 171 5.22 21.51 11.77
CA ASP A 171 4.59 20.94 12.97
C ASP A 171 4.76 19.42 13.08
N LYS A 172 5.69 18.81 12.32
CA LYS A 172 5.92 17.36 12.44
C LYS A 172 6.83 17.06 13.63
N PRO A 173 6.47 16.08 14.48
CA PRO A 173 7.29 15.69 15.62
C PRO A 173 8.65 15.11 15.21
N THR A 174 8.74 14.54 14.01
CA THR A 174 9.96 13.93 13.48
C THR A 174 10.16 14.28 12.02
N THR A 175 11.41 14.51 11.62
CA THR A 175 11.79 14.67 10.22
C THR A 175 11.69 13.33 9.49
N THR A 176 11.01 13.31 8.34
CA THR A 176 10.96 12.11 7.51
C THR A 176 12.35 11.79 6.97
N GLN A 177 12.78 10.56 7.05
CA GLN A 177 14.04 10.09 6.45
C GLN A 177 13.71 9.25 5.23
N VAL A 178 14.35 9.54 4.10
CA VAL A 178 14.11 8.87 2.81
C VAL A 178 15.34 8.09 2.41
N LEU A 179 15.12 6.85 1.98
CA LEU A 179 16.18 5.98 1.46
C LEU A 179 15.60 4.92 0.51
N PRO A 180 16.43 4.29 -0.34
CA PRO A 180 16.01 3.10 -1.09
C PRO A 180 15.56 1.98 -0.16
N ARG A 181 14.45 1.30 -0.52
CA ARG A 181 13.94 0.17 0.27
C ARG A 181 15.02 -0.90 0.47
N ASP A 182 15.74 -1.25 -0.58
CA ASP A 182 16.74 -2.32 -0.52
C ASP A 182 18.00 -1.89 0.24
N LYS A 183 18.27 -0.58 0.34
CA LYS A 183 19.31 -0.05 1.23
C LYS A 183 18.95 -0.23 2.70
N LEU A 184 17.67 -0.02 3.05
CA LEU A 184 17.16 -0.35 4.40
C LEU A 184 17.35 -1.84 4.71
N VAL A 185 17.00 -2.72 3.75
CA VAL A 185 17.20 -4.17 3.90
C VAL A 185 18.69 -4.49 4.09
N GLY A 186 19.58 -3.86 3.31
CA GLY A 186 21.04 -4.02 3.45
C GLY A 186 21.59 -3.59 4.81
N VAL A 187 21.05 -2.50 5.41
CA VAL A 187 21.43 -2.08 6.77
C VAL A 187 21.00 -3.12 7.80
N LEU A 188 19.75 -3.58 7.74
CA LEU A 188 19.23 -4.61 8.66
C LEU A 188 20.00 -5.93 8.53
N TYR A 189 20.30 -6.34 7.30
CA TYR A 189 21.13 -7.51 7.03
C TYR A 189 22.52 -7.38 7.67
N LYS A 190 23.18 -6.24 7.43
CA LYS A 190 24.51 -5.98 8.00
C LYS A 190 24.46 -5.97 9.52
N HIS A 191 23.45 -5.33 10.12
CA HIS A 191 23.27 -5.31 11.57
C HIS A 191 23.14 -6.72 12.17
N ILE A 192 22.39 -7.63 11.50
CA ILE A 192 22.28 -9.03 11.92
C ILE A 192 23.66 -9.72 11.84
N MET A 193 24.35 -9.57 10.72
CA MET A 193 25.65 -10.21 10.52
C MET A 193 26.72 -9.73 11.51
N ASP A 194 26.68 -8.44 11.87
CA ASP A 194 27.64 -7.86 12.81
C ASP A 194 27.35 -8.21 14.27
N ASN A 195 26.07 -8.43 14.66
CA ASN A 195 25.69 -8.55 16.06
C ASN A 195 25.04 -9.89 16.43
N TYR A 196 24.47 -10.65 15.48
CA TYR A 196 23.65 -11.84 15.75
C TYR A 196 23.96 -13.03 14.84
N ALA A 197 25.14 -13.05 14.17
CA ALA A 197 25.50 -14.12 13.23
C ALA A 197 25.55 -15.53 13.87
N ASP A 198 25.80 -15.61 15.18
CA ASP A 198 25.80 -16.89 15.92
C ASP A 198 24.38 -17.43 16.22
N GLN A 199 23.34 -16.60 16.09
CA GLN A 199 21.95 -16.92 16.42
C GLN A 199 21.03 -16.93 15.19
N VAL A 200 21.32 -16.09 14.18
CA VAL A 200 20.47 -15.87 13.03
C VAL A 200 21.14 -16.37 11.77
N GLU A 201 20.57 -17.41 11.20
CA GLU A 201 20.96 -17.95 9.89
C GLU A 201 20.15 -17.27 8.78
N LEU A 202 20.83 -16.64 7.81
CA LEU A 202 20.20 -15.92 6.71
C LEU A 202 20.31 -16.75 5.41
N ASN A 203 19.17 -17.25 4.94
CA ASN A 203 19.05 -18.12 3.77
C ASN A 203 18.33 -17.39 2.64
N TYR A 204 19.07 -17.01 1.61
CA TYR A 204 18.57 -16.34 0.42
C TYR A 204 18.44 -17.29 -0.76
N GLU A 205 17.59 -16.96 -1.72
CA GLU A 205 17.23 -17.81 -2.88
C GLU A 205 16.51 -19.10 -2.46
N TYR A 206 15.69 -19.02 -1.38
CA TYR A 206 14.88 -20.14 -0.91
C TYR A 206 13.42 -19.75 -0.78
N GLN A 207 12.56 -20.53 -1.41
CA GLN A 207 11.11 -20.45 -1.20
C GLN A 207 10.70 -21.40 -0.07
N VAL A 208 9.83 -20.92 0.81
CA VAL A 208 9.32 -21.68 1.94
C VAL A 208 7.81 -21.75 1.90
N MET A 209 7.26 -22.96 2.07
CA MET A 209 5.84 -23.21 2.14
C MET A 209 5.52 -24.07 3.37
N PRO A 210 4.50 -23.75 4.17
CA PRO A 210 4.10 -24.57 5.29
C PRO A 210 3.40 -25.84 4.80
N THR A 211 3.85 -26.99 5.27
CA THR A 211 3.20 -28.29 5.10
C THR A 211 2.28 -28.62 6.28
N SER A 212 2.62 -28.11 7.49
CA SER A 212 1.79 -28.18 8.68
C SER A 212 2.00 -26.94 9.53
N PHE A 213 0.93 -26.41 10.10
CA PHE A 213 0.99 -25.29 11.05
C PHE A 213 1.07 -25.73 12.53
N GLY A 214 1.36 -27.00 12.79
CA GLY A 214 1.34 -27.54 14.15
C GLY A 214 -0.08 -27.86 14.64
N ASN A 215 -0.32 -27.80 15.95
CA ASN A 215 -1.60 -28.18 16.55
C ASN A 215 -2.78 -27.54 15.85
N ASP A 216 -3.60 -28.37 15.23
CA ASP A 216 -4.88 -27.96 14.71
C ASP A 216 -5.82 -27.67 15.89
N ALA A 217 -6.33 -26.43 15.93
CA ALA A 217 -7.26 -25.98 16.97
C ALA A 217 -8.62 -26.74 16.95
N ASP A 218 -8.76 -27.77 16.14
CA ASP A 218 -9.99 -28.57 15.95
C ASP A 218 -9.98 -29.91 16.68
N ASP A 219 -8.90 -30.24 17.38
CA ASP A 219 -8.91 -31.44 18.24
C ASP A 219 -9.43 -31.11 19.65
N ASP A 220 -10.77 -30.96 19.75
CA ASP A 220 -11.49 -30.89 21.03
C ASP A 220 -11.29 -32.16 21.88
N SER A 221 -10.50 -33.14 21.40
CA SER A 221 -10.17 -34.38 22.10
C SER A 221 -8.86 -34.30 22.90
N ALA A 222 -8.11 -33.20 22.82
CA ALA A 222 -6.92 -32.99 23.65
C ALA A 222 -7.31 -32.66 25.10
N THR A 223 -7.91 -33.62 25.76
CA THR A 223 -7.84 -33.76 27.22
C THR A 223 -6.49 -34.40 27.47
N ASP A 224 -5.50 -33.62 27.81
CA ASP A 224 -4.49 -33.95 28.81
C ASP A 224 -3.28 -33.01 28.72
N ASP A 225 -2.73 -32.72 29.87
CA ASP A 225 -1.67 -31.85 30.28
C ASP A 225 -0.27 -31.96 29.57
N ASN A 226 -0.22 -32.31 28.28
CA ASN A 226 1.00 -32.27 27.49
C ASN A 226 0.97 -31.07 26.54
N ASP A 227 1.32 -29.90 27.05
CA ASP A 227 1.56 -28.62 26.34
C ASP A 227 2.78 -28.63 25.36
N ALA A 228 3.11 -29.77 24.80
CA ALA A 228 4.07 -29.79 23.68
C ALA A 228 3.36 -29.29 22.43
N ALA A 229 3.48 -27.97 22.16
CA ALA A 229 3.05 -27.39 20.89
C ALA A 229 3.65 -28.22 19.75
N SER A 230 2.82 -28.83 18.90
CA SER A 230 3.36 -29.58 17.78
C SER A 230 4.02 -28.57 16.83
N ALA A 231 5.27 -28.86 16.45
CA ALA A 231 6.10 -27.96 15.64
C ALA A 231 5.45 -27.68 14.28
N VAL A 232 5.63 -26.46 13.79
CA VAL A 232 5.30 -26.09 12.41
C VAL A 232 6.30 -26.77 11.47
N THR A 233 5.80 -27.41 10.43
CA THR A 233 6.62 -28.08 9.42
C THR A 233 6.60 -27.32 8.12
N LEU A 234 7.78 -27.06 7.56
CA LEU A 234 8.00 -26.25 6.37
C LEU A 234 8.73 -27.06 5.31
N THR A 235 8.33 -26.89 4.07
CA THR A 235 9.11 -27.31 2.91
C THR A 235 9.91 -26.12 2.40
N VAL A 236 11.21 -26.28 2.32
CA VAL A 236 12.17 -25.29 1.83
C VAL A 236 12.72 -25.76 0.50
N SER A 237 12.65 -24.92 -0.51
CA SER A 237 13.07 -25.22 -1.88
C SER A 237 14.04 -24.17 -2.36
N LYS A 238 15.16 -24.57 -2.94
CA LYS A 238 16.09 -23.61 -3.55
C LYS A 238 15.48 -23.06 -4.84
N CYS A 239 15.52 -21.75 -4.99
CA CYS A 239 15.06 -21.04 -6.16
C CYS A 239 16.23 -20.70 -7.07
N SER A 240 16.23 -21.19 -8.30
CA SER A 240 17.11 -20.66 -9.33
C SER A 240 16.42 -19.47 -10.00
N PRO A 241 17.07 -18.30 -10.14
CA PRO A 241 16.47 -17.20 -10.86
C PRO A 241 16.24 -17.61 -12.31
N VAL A 242 14.99 -17.62 -12.75
CA VAL A 242 14.66 -17.78 -14.17
C VAL A 242 15.07 -16.48 -14.86
N ASP A 243 16.10 -16.55 -15.68
CA ASP A 243 16.70 -15.48 -16.49
C ASP A 243 17.11 -14.19 -15.79
N GLY A 244 18.41 -13.90 -15.81
CA GLY A 244 19.11 -12.79 -15.16
C GLY A 244 18.78 -11.37 -15.64
N THR A 245 17.55 -11.09 -16.07
CA THR A 245 17.14 -9.78 -16.59
C THR A 245 16.06 -9.07 -15.77
N SER A 246 15.40 -9.72 -14.81
CA SER A 246 14.35 -9.09 -13.98
C SER A 246 14.84 -8.85 -12.57
N THR A 247 15.20 -7.61 -12.26
CA THR A 247 15.49 -7.14 -10.89
C THR A 247 14.24 -6.88 -10.06
N THR A 248 13.06 -7.01 -10.64
CA THR A 248 11.76 -6.96 -9.94
C THR A 248 11.10 -8.33 -10.05
N PRO A 249 11.08 -9.12 -8.96
CA PRO A 249 10.39 -10.40 -8.98
C PRO A 249 8.89 -10.15 -9.16
N THR A 250 8.35 -10.63 -10.27
CA THR A 250 6.91 -10.79 -10.37
C THR A 250 6.47 -11.82 -9.32
N PRO A 251 5.30 -11.66 -8.70
CA PRO A 251 4.78 -12.62 -7.71
C PRO A 251 4.64 -14.06 -8.23
N GLU A 252 4.75 -14.25 -9.54
CA GLU A 252 4.49 -15.47 -10.27
C GLU A 252 5.77 -16.10 -10.89
N ALA A 253 6.97 -15.62 -10.54
CA ALA A 253 8.21 -16.28 -10.97
C ALA A 253 8.22 -17.71 -10.37
N GLU A 254 7.95 -18.68 -11.22
CA GLU A 254 8.07 -20.10 -10.90
C GLU A 254 9.54 -20.38 -10.57
N CYS A 255 9.81 -20.80 -9.32
CA CYS A 255 11.11 -21.32 -8.96
C CYS A 255 11.26 -22.71 -9.60
N GLU A 256 12.29 -22.93 -10.40
CA GLU A 256 12.71 -24.31 -10.71
C GLU A 256 13.23 -24.94 -9.40
N VAL A 257 12.54 -25.97 -8.96
CA VAL A 257 12.79 -26.59 -7.66
C VAL A 257 13.71 -27.79 -7.89
N ASP A 258 14.99 -27.62 -7.55
CA ASP A 258 15.99 -28.67 -7.68
C ASP A 258 16.05 -29.62 -6.47
N THR A 259 15.71 -29.11 -5.28
CA THR A 259 15.79 -29.91 -4.03
C THR A 259 14.78 -29.42 -3.00
N TYR A 260 14.15 -30.37 -2.30
CA TYR A 260 13.25 -30.10 -1.18
C TYR A 260 13.94 -30.52 0.13
N GLN A 261 13.90 -29.61 1.12
CA GLN A 261 14.32 -29.92 2.49
C GLN A 261 13.15 -29.65 3.44
N THR A 262 12.95 -30.52 4.41
CA THR A 262 11.98 -30.30 5.47
C THR A 262 12.65 -29.57 6.62
N VAL A 263 12.01 -28.54 7.16
CA VAL A 263 12.45 -27.76 8.32
C VAL A 263 11.31 -27.71 9.33
N THR A 264 11.64 -27.79 10.61
CA THR A 264 10.68 -27.66 11.71
C THR A 264 10.97 -26.44 12.57
N THR A 265 9.93 -25.82 13.13
CA THR A 265 10.08 -24.68 14.03
C THR A 265 8.97 -24.62 15.06
N GLU A 266 9.28 -24.05 16.24
CA GLU A 266 8.29 -23.78 17.28
C GLU A 266 7.50 -22.49 17.01
N PHE A 267 8.11 -21.51 16.29
CA PHE A 267 7.48 -20.25 15.98
C PHE A 267 7.76 -19.81 14.52
N LEU A 268 6.69 -19.58 13.76
CA LEU A 268 6.75 -19.12 12.37
C LEU A 268 6.28 -17.67 12.24
N ILE A 269 7.08 -16.83 11.65
CA ILE A 269 6.72 -15.47 11.25
C ILE A 269 6.64 -15.37 9.73
N GLY A 270 5.43 -15.18 9.19
CA GLY A 270 5.19 -14.92 7.78
C GLY A 270 5.33 -13.43 7.47
N ALA A 271 6.49 -13.01 6.98
CA ALA A 271 6.81 -11.64 6.53
C ALA A 271 7.16 -11.59 5.04
N ASP A 272 6.61 -12.51 4.25
CA ASP A 272 6.86 -12.74 2.83
C ASP A 272 6.21 -11.71 1.89
N GLY A 273 5.76 -10.61 2.45
CA GLY A 273 5.34 -9.42 1.74
C GLY A 273 4.15 -9.65 0.80
N ALA A 274 4.24 -9.11 -0.42
CA ALA A 274 3.16 -9.20 -1.40
C ALA A 274 2.97 -10.61 -1.98
N ALA A 275 3.94 -11.51 -1.86
CA ALA A 275 3.85 -12.90 -2.29
C ALA A 275 2.80 -13.69 -1.49
N ARG A 276 2.75 -13.47 -0.16
CA ARG A 276 1.75 -14.07 0.74
C ARG A 276 1.66 -15.59 0.69
N GLY A 277 2.76 -16.29 0.47
CA GLY A 277 2.75 -17.75 0.47
C GLY A 277 2.15 -18.33 1.75
N ILE A 278 2.60 -17.81 2.91
CA ILE A 278 2.10 -18.25 4.22
C ILE A 278 0.61 -17.89 4.39
N ALA A 279 0.19 -16.66 4.06
CA ALA A 279 -1.20 -16.25 4.17
C ALA A 279 -2.14 -17.01 3.21
N ASN A 280 -1.67 -17.34 2.00
CA ASN A 280 -2.43 -18.15 1.06
C ASN A 280 -2.61 -19.59 1.59
N ALA A 281 -1.56 -20.19 2.14
CA ALA A 281 -1.64 -21.53 2.77
C ALA A 281 -2.61 -21.54 3.97
N MET A 282 -2.65 -20.47 4.78
CA MET A 282 -3.66 -20.31 5.84
C MET A 282 -5.08 -20.21 5.27
N GLU A 283 -5.27 -19.49 4.14
CA GLU A 283 -6.59 -19.40 3.47
C GLU A 283 -7.04 -20.76 2.94
N GLU A 284 -6.15 -21.51 2.31
CA GLU A 284 -6.41 -22.86 1.80
C GLU A 284 -6.79 -23.84 2.92
N LYS A 285 -6.04 -23.84 4.02
CA LYS A 285 -6.35 -24.64 5.21
C LYS A 285 -7.74 -24.34 5.77
N ASP A 286 -8.12 -23.06 5.86
CA ASP A 286 -9.46 -22.67 6.32
C ASP A 286 -10.57 -23.10 5.34
N VAL A 287 -10.32 -23.06 4.04
CA VAL A 287 -11.26 -23.57 3.04
C VAL A 287 -11.45 -25.09 3.22
N GLU A 288 -10.37 -25.83 3.40
CA GLU A 288 -10.42 -27.27 3.65
C GLU A 288 -11.18 -27.58 4.95
N ARG A 289 -10.83 -26.91 6.06
CA ARG A 289 -11.51 -27.04 7.36
C ARG A 289 -13.03 -26.81 7.23
N ARG A 290 -13.43 -25.74 6.53
CA ARG A 290 -14.85 -25.45 6.27
C ARG A 290 -15.54 -26.45 5.37
N SER A 291 -14.83 -27.08 4.44
CA SER A 291 -15.43 -28.13 3.59
C SER A 291 -15.91 -29.31 4.40
N LYS A 292 -15.20 -29.65 5.47
CA LYS A 292 -15.50 -30.76 6.42
C LYS A 292 -16.62 -30.42 7.40
N GLN A 293 -17.00 -29.15 7.60
CA GLN A 293 -18.06 -28.72 8.54
C GLN A 293 -19.45 -28.96 7.97
N ASN A 294 -20.38 -29.35 8.82
CA ASN A 294 -21.80 -29.47 8.49
C ASN A 294 -22.48 -28.07 8.41
N ALA A 295 -23.73 -28.02 7.91
CA ALA A 295 -24.46 -26.76 7.72
C ALA A 295 -24.67 -25.98 9.03
N PHE A 296 -24.87 -26.67 10.14
CA PHE A 296 -25.07 -26.06 11.46
C PHE A 296 -23.76 -25.44 11.98
N GLN A 297 -22.66 -26.16 11.89
CA GLN A 297 -21.34 -25.66 12.24
C GLN A 297 -20.94 -24.44 11.39
N LYS A 298 -21.24 -24.43 10.07
CA LYS A 298 -21.00 -23.28 9.18
C LYS A 298 -21.79 -22.03 9.58
N LEU A 299 -22.99 -22.21 10.14
CA LEU A 299 -23.88 -21.11 10.50
C LEU A 299 -23.65 -20.60 11.93
N PHE A 300 -23.35 -21.49 12.86
CA PHE A 300 -23.27 -21.21 14.30
C PHE A 300 -21.87 -21.45 14.89
N GLY A 301 -20.96 -22.08 14.16
CA GLY A 301 -19.56 -22.28 14.56
C GLY A 301 -18.80 -20.95 14.53
N GLY A 302 -18.63 -20.33 15.69
CA GLY A 302 -18.29 -18.93 15.95
C GLY A 302 -16.99 -18.34 15.36
N ILE A 303 -16.14 -19.10 14.65
CA ILE A 303 -14.86 -18.59 14.12
C ILE A 303 -15.07 -18.07 12.70
N LYS A 304 -14.83 -16.77 12.52
CA LYS A 304 -14.80 -16.18 11.17
C LYS A 304 -13.62 -16.75 10.39
N PRO A 305 -13.86 -17.27 9.16
CA PRO A 305 -12.78 -17.85 8.37
C PRO A 305 -11.73 -16.83 8.04
N PHE A 306 -10.46 -17.24 8.05
CA PHE A 306 -9.37 -16.48 7.50
C PHE A 306 -9.55 -16.32 5.99
N LYS A 307 -9.30 -15.13 5.49
CA LYS A 307 -9.42 -14.83 4.07
C LYS A 307 -8.49 -13.70 3.65
N VAL A 308 -7.82 -13.88 2.54
CA VAL A 308 -7.08 -12.80 1.87
C VAL A 308 -8.05 -12.01 0.97
N LYS A 309 -8.47 -10.83 1.42
CA LYS A 309 -9.29 -9.92 0.62
C LYS A 309 -8.43 -9.28 -0.45
N ARG A 310 -8.68 -9.67 -1.68
CA ARG A 310 -8.07 -9.11 -2.89
C ARG A 310 -9.03 -8.06 -3.44
N PHE A 311 -8.69 -6.78 -3.26
CA PHE A 311 -9.53 -5.71 -3.77
C PHE A 311 -9.21 -5.47 -5.25
N GLU A 312 -10.26 -5.35 -6.06
CA GLU A 312 -10.10 -4.85 -7.42
C GLU A 312 -9.56 -3.42 -7.39
N ASP A 313 -8.56 -3.16 -8.21
CA ASP A 313 -7.95 -1.85 -8.34
C ASP A 313 -8.69 -1.04 -9.41
N ASP A 314 -9.64 -0.23 -8.97
CA ASP A 314 -10.42 0.64 -9.85
C ASP A 314 -9.59 1.83 -10.39
N ASN A 315 -8.44 2.13 -9.78
CA ASN A 315 -7.54 3.21 -10.16
C ASN A 315 -6.15 2.65 -10.46
N LYS A 316 -6.06 1.90 -11.55
CA LYS A 316 -4.79 1.32 -12.00
C LYS A 316 -3.87 2.44 -12.47
N ARG A 317 -2.78 2.60 -11.73
CA ARG A 317 -1.67 3.47 -12.10
C ARG A 317 -0.39 2.68 -12.14
N VAL A 318 0.45 3.04 -13.09
CA VAL A 318 1.80 2.51 -13.26
C VAL A 318 2.79 3.65 -13.11
N TYR A 319 4.05 3.31 -12.92
CA TYR A 319 5.11 4.30 -12.80
C TYR A 319 6.37 3.87 -13.55
N LYS A 320 7.13 4.88 -14.03
CA LYS A 320 8.53 4.73 -14.44
C LYS A 320 9.40 5.55 -13.51
N THR A 321 10.58 5.07 -13.19
CA THR A 321 11.57 5.78 -12.38
C THR A 321 12.46 6.63 -13.29
N VAL A 322 12.75 7.86 -12.86
CA VAL A 322 13.62 8.80 -13.57
C VAL A 322 14.69 9.29 -12.59
N PRO A 323 15.97 9.00 -12.83
CA PRO A 323 17.05 9.62 -12.08
C PRO A 323 17.11 11.12 -12.39
N VAL A 324 17.27 11.94 -11.37
CA VAL A 324 17.36 13.39 -11.49
C VAL A 324 18.48 13.90 -10.59
N LYS A 325 19.33 14.78 -11.13
CA LYS A 325 20.28 15.54 -10.33
C LYS A 325 19.80 16.98 -10.26
N VAL A 326 19.42 17.42 -9.05
CA VAL A 326 18.97 18.80 -8.87
C VAL A 326 20.14 19.76 -8.76
N PRO A 327 19.99 21.03 -9.21
CA PRO A 327 21.03 22.05 -9.12
C PRO A 327 21.42 22.38 -7.68
N SER A 328 22.62 22.87 -7.46
CA SER A 328 23.16 23.19 -6.13
C SER A 328 22.45 24.35 -5.42
N ASP A 329 21.69 25.15 -6.13
CA ASP A 329 20.85 26.23 -5.59
C ASP A 329 19.44 25.73 -5.14
N TRP A 330 19.12 24.45 -5.44
CA TRP A 330 17.91 23.83 -4.91
C TRP A 330 18.18 23.23 -3.53
N ARG A 331 17.14 23.14 -2.73
CA ARG A 331 17.19 22.49 -1.42
C ARG A 331 17.17 20.98 -1.58
N PHE A 332 18.10 20.27 -0.92
CA PHE A 332 18.21 18.80 -0.99
C PHE A 332 17.30 18.09 0.03
N ASP A 333 16.67 18.86 0.92
CA ASP A 333 15.79 18.36 1.98
C ASP A 333 14.29 18.55 1.68
N LEU A 334 13.91 18.69 0.41
CA LEU A 334 12.52 18.79 -0.04
C LEU A 334 12.17 17.67 -1.02
N ASN A 335 10.93 17.20 -0.96
CA ASN A 335 10.34 16.47 -2.08
C ASN A 335 9.92 17.44 -3.18
N TYR A 336 10.09 17.07 -4.43
CA TYR A 336 9.69 17.86 -5.59
C TYR A 336 8.56 17.19 -6.34
N SER A 337 7.50 17.96 -6.66
CA SER A 337 6.31 17.41 -7.32
C SER A 337 5.80 18.36 -8.41
N ALA A 338 5.44 17.79 -9.55
CA ALA A 338 4.76 18.52 -10.62
C ALA A 338 3.63 17.68 -11.23
N ARG A 339 2.65 18.36 -11.79
CA ARG A 339 1.53 17.73 -12.49
C ARG A 339 1.39 18.30 -13.87
N SER A 340 1.20 17.43 -14.86
CA SER A 340 0.88 17.84 -16.22
C SER A 340 -0.56 18.36 -16.34
N LYS A 341 -0.85 19.10 -17.40
CA LYS A 341 -2.21 19.54 -17.75
C LYS A 341 -3.18 18.35 -17.79
N GLY A 342 -4.36 18.55 -17.25
CA GLY A 342 -5.33 17.47 -17.10
C GLY A 342 -4.93 16.37 -16.11
N SER A 343 -3.82 16.51 -15.37
CA SER A 343 -3.29 15.51 -14.43
C SER A 343 -3.05 14.14 -15.08
N ARG A 344 -2.66 14.12 -16.36
CA ARG A 344 -2.34 12.90 -17.11
C ARG A 344 -1.18 12.17 -16.45
N ILE A 345 -0.09 12.89 -16.16
CA ILE A 345 1.11 12.36 -15.51
C ILE A 345 1.42 13.22 -14.28
N THR A 346 1.83 12.55 -13.21
CA THR A 346 2.34 13.19 -11.99
C THR A 346 3.82 12.82 -11.84
N PHE A 347 4.65 13.81 -11.60
CA PHE A 347 6.06 13.68 -11.28
C PHE A 347 6.24 13.87 -9.78
N GLU A 348 6.79 12.87 -9.10
CA GLU A 348 7.07 12.90 -7.65
C GLU A 348 8.52 12.49 -7.43
N ALA A 349 9.40 13.44 -7.07
CA ALA A 349 10.81 13.20 -6.84
C ALA A 349 11.13 13.25 -5.35
N LEU A 350 11.83 12.22 -4.88
CA LEU A 350 12.33 12.09 -3.51
C LEU A 350 13.86 12.09 -3.53
N PRO A 351 14.53 12.64 -2.51
CA PRO A 351 15.99 12.61 -2.42
C PRO A 351 16.48 11.16 -2.18
N ALA A 352 17.47 10.74 -2.95
CA ALA A 352 18.14 9.45 -2.78
C ALA A 352 19.37 9.58 -1.87
N ASP A 353 19.93 10.78 -1.80
CA ASP A 353 21.06 11.16 -0.95
C ASP A 353 20.94 12.63 -0.49
N ASP A 354 21.91 13.08 0.28
CA ASP A 354 22.05 14.47 0.73
C ASP A 354 22.91 15.34 -0.23
N GLN A 355 23.26 14.82 -1.41
CA GLN A 355 24.09 15.44 -2.42
C GLN A 355 23.28 15.94 -3.63
N GLY A 356 21.95 15.91 -3.54
CA GLY A 356 21.03 16.37 -4.60
C GLY A 356 20.75 15.32 -5.68
N THR A 357 21.02 14.04 -5.42
CA THR A 357 20.56 12.95 -6.26
C THR A 357 19.13 12.58 -5.86
N TYR A 358 18.25 12.53 -6.85
CA TYR A 358 16.83 12.23 -6.67
C TYR A 358 16.41 11.06 -7.54
N CYS A 359 15.40 10.32 -7.06
CA CYS A 359 14.64 9.39 -7.88
C CYS A 359 13.21 9.92 -8.02
N ALA A 360 12.81 10.20 -9.26
CA ALA A 360 11.45 10.64 -9.55
C ALA A 360 10.61 9.48 -10.05
N LEU A 361 9.33 9.46 -9.65
CA LEU A 361 8.31 8.55 -10.15
C LEU A 361 7.42 9.32 -11.12
N LEU A 362 7.34 8.86 -12.37
CA LEU A 362 6.34 9.28 -13.35
C LEU A 362 5.12 8.42 -13.20
N LEU A 363 4.12 8.89 -12.46
CA LEU A 363 2.87 8.19 -12.22
C LEU A 363 1.86 8.51 -13.34
N MET A 364 1.39 7.48 -14.04
CA MET A 364 0.47 7.60 -15.17
C MET A 364 -0.54 6.46 -15.18
N LYS A 365 -1.50 6.49 -16.07
CA LYS A 365 -2.40 5.36 -16.28
C LYS A 365 -1.70 4.25 -17.07
N GLU A 366 -2.17 3.01 -16.88
CA GLU A 366 -1.63 1.83 -17.57
C GLU A 366 -1.76 1.92 -19.11
N ASP A 367 -2.84 2.57 -19.60
CA ASP A 367 -3.12 2.78 -21.03
C ASP A 367 -2.44 4.00 -21.64
N ASP A 368 -1.61 4.72 -20.89
CA ASP A 368 -0.86 5.87 -21.41
C ASP A 368 0.24 5.41 -22.39
N GLU A 369 0.42 6.15 -23.50
CA GLU A 369 1.45 5.82 -24.51
C GLU A 369 2.88 5.83 -23.95
N LEU A 370 3.15 6.68 -22.93
CA LEU A 370 4.46 6.77 -22.28
C LEU A 370 4.68 5.68 -21.22
N ALA A 371 3.63 4.94 -20.85
CA ALA A 371 3.72 3.79 -19.94
C ALA A 371 4.25 2.53 -20.67
N GLN A 372 4.07 2.47 -22.00
CA GLN A 372 4.43 1.29 -22.77
C GLN A 372 5.95 1.07 -22.80
N PRO A 373 6.43 -0.20 -22.84
CA PRO A 373 7.83 -0.48 -23.08
C PRO A 373 8.23 0.01 -24.47
N ASN A 374 9.48 0.45 -24.64
CA ASN A 374 9.99 1.01 -25.89
C ASN A 374 9.15 2.18 -26.43
N SER A 375 8.61 3.01 -25.52
CA SER A 375 7.93 4.25 -25.91
C SER A 375 8.92 5.20 -26.61
N ASP A 376 8.41 6.11 -27.45
CA ASP A 376 9.28 7.03 -28.20
C ASP A 376 9.99 8.03 -27.25
N PRO A 377 11.33 8.00 -27.12
CA PRO A 377 12.07 8.90 -26.26
C PRO A 377 11.92 10.38 -26.65
N LYS A 378 11.68 10.69 -27.94
CA LYS A 378 11.43 12.05 -28.40
C LYS A 378 10.09 12.58 -27.87
N LYS A 379 9.06 11.73 -27.82
CA LYS A 379 7.77 12.08 -27.21
C LYS A 379 7.90 12.32 -25.71
N LEU A 380 8.69 11.48 -25.02
CA LEU A 380 8.95 11.66 -23.59
C LEU A 380 9.70 12.99 -23.34
N ARG A 381 10.73 13.29 -24.13
CA ARG A 381 11.46 14.57 -24.08
C ARG A 381 10.52 15.75 -24.31
N GLN A 382 9.76 15.73 -25.40
CA GLN A 382 8.79 16.78 -25.73
C GLN A 382 7.79 16.98 -24.58
N PHE A 383 7.31 15.88 -23.99
CA PHE A 383 6.39 15.96 -22.85
C PHE A 383 7.03 16.66 -21.64
N PHE A 384 8.30 16.37 -21.32
CA PHE A 384 9.02 17.06 -20.25
C PHE A 384 9.21 18.55 -20.55
N ASP A 385 9.58 18.89 -21.77
CA ASP A 385 9.84 20.26 -22.19
C ASP A 385 8.56 21.12 -22.24
N GLU A 386 7.39 20.51 -22.44
CA GLU A 386 6.10 21.20 -22.48
C GLU A 386 5.38 21.25 -21.11
N GLU A 387 5.48 20.19 -20.30
CA GLU A 387 4.67 20.03 -19.11
C GLU A 387 5.47 20.08 -17.79
N PHE A 388 6.77 19.78 -17.83
CA PHE A 388 7.67 19.78 -16.68
C PHE A 388 8.89 20.66 -16.91
N LEU A 389 8.66 21.92 -17.26
CA LEU A 389 9.68 22.92 -17.64
C LEU A 389 10.86 23.01 -16.68
N GLN A 390 10.61 22.83 -15.38
CA GLN A 390 11.63 22.89 -14.32
C GLN A 390 12.49 21.61 -14.24
N PHE A 391 12.01 20.48 -14.76
CA PHE A 391 12.69 19.19 -14.68
C PHE A 391 13.27 18.75 -16.04
N GLY A 392 12.72 19.23 -17.16
CA GLY A 392 13.23 18.91 -18.50
C GLY A 392 14.74 19.08 -18.63
N PRO A 393 15.32 20.24 -18.24
CA PRO A 393 16.76 20.47 -18.31
C PRO A 393 17.61 19.59 -17.39
N LEU A 394 17.00 18.95 -16.38
CA LEU A 394 17.70 18.12 -15.39
C LEU A 394 17.86 16.66 -15.80
N VAL A 395 17.23 16.25 -16.90
CA VAL A 395 17.25 14.86 -17.40
C VAL A 395 17.82 14.89 -18.82
N ASP A 396 18.96 14.25 -19.05
CA ASP A 396 19.59 14.17 -20.36
C ASP A 396 18.87 13.21 -21.33
N ASP A 397 19.23 13.25 -22.61
CA ASP A 397 18.59 12.45 -23.64
C ASP A 397 18.90 10.95 -23.51
N GLU A 398 20.06 10.58 -22.95
CA GLU A 398 20.43 9.20 -22.68
C GLU A 398 19.50 8.62 -21.60
N THR A 399 19.30 9.34 -20.51
CA THR A 399 18.36 8.98 -19.45
C THR A 399 16.93 8.90 -19.99
N MET A 400 16.50 9.84 -20.85
CA MET A 400 15.17 9.78 -21.48
C MET A 400 14.99 8.52 -22.32
N ALA A 401 16.02 8.11 -23.06
CA ALA A 401 16.00 6.88 -23.87
C ALA A 401 15.87 5.65 -22.97
N LEU A 402 16.65 5.56 -21.90
CA LEU A 402 16.57 4.45 -20.94
C LEU A 402 15.20 4.38 -20.25
N VAL A 403 14.63 5.51 -19.84
CA VAL A 403 13.29 5.56 -19.23
C VAL A 403 12.20 5.17 -20.23
N ALA A 404 12.33 5.56 -21.50
CA ALA A 404 11.38 5.21 -22.55
C ALA A 404 11.41 3.70 -22.86
N GLU A 405 12.59 3.09 -22.88
CA GLU A 405 12.79 1.66 -23.14
C GLU A 405 12.14 0.78 -22.05
N LYS A 406 12.27 1.16 -20.78
CA LYS A 406 11.78 0.36 -19.65
C LYS A 406 10.26 0.19 -19.66
N PRO A 407 9.74 -1.01 -19.30
CA PRO A 407 8.32 -1.17 -19.00
C PRO A 407 7.96 -0.38 -17.74
N ALA A 408 6.74 0.12 -17.68
CA ALA A 408 6.25 0.73 -16.45
C ALA A 408 5.96 -0.33 -15.39
N SER A 409 6.31 -0.03 -14.14
CA SER A 409 6.06 -0.87 -12.99
C SER A 409 4.66 -0.63 -12.42
N ASN A 410 4.03 -1.70 -11.92
CA ASN A 410 2.72 -1.62 -11.29
C ASN A 410 2.83 -1.14 -9.84
N LEU A 411 1.87 -0.30 -9.41
CA LEU A 411 1.68 -0.07 -7.99
C LEU A 411 1.02 -1.28 -7.33
N PRO A 412 1.37 -1.59 -6.06
CA PRO A 412 0.77 -2.72 -5.37
C PRO A 412 -0.75 -2.55 -5.23
N ALA A 413 -1.51 -3.62 -5.49
CA ALA A 413 -2.95 -3.62 -5.26
C ALA A 413 -3.26 -3.72 -3.75
N PHE A 414 -4.37 -3.11 -3.33
CA PHE A 414 -4.82 -3.22 -1.94
C PHE A 414 -5.15 -4.67 -1.58
N ARG A 415 -4.59 -5.14 -0.46
CA ARG A 415 -4.83 -6.48 0.08
C ARG A 415 -4.99 -6.40 1.59
N TYR A 416 -5.80 -7.28 2.14
CA TYR A 416 -5.94 -7.48 3.58
C TYR A 416 -6.12 -8.96 3.90
N ALA A 417 -5.27 -9.52 4.74
CA ALA A 417 -5.38 -10.86 5.29
C ALA A 417 -6.00 -10.80 6.71
N GLY A 418 -7.05 -11.55 6.95
CA GLY A 418 -7.74 -11.55 8.24
C GLY A 418 -9.07 -12.30 8.23
N PRO A 419 -9.84 -12.25 9.32
CA PRO A 419 -9.85 -11.30 10.47
C PRO A 419 -8.86 -11.60 11.59
N ARG A 420 -8.26 -12.78 11.64
CA ARG A 420 -7.10 -13.12 12.48
C ARG A 420 -5.84 -13.03 11.62
N ILE A 421 -4.68 -12.84 12.23
CA ILE A 421 -3.40 -12.80 11.56
C ILE A 421 -2.42 -13.83 12.13
N ASN A 422 -2.96 -14.84 12.78
CA ASN A 422 -2.25 -16.01 13.28
C ASN A 422 -2.90 -17.30 12.75
N GLU A 423 -2.13 -18.38 12.71
CA GLU A 423 -2.63 -19.73 12.56
C GLU A 423 -2.14 -20.58 13.72
N GLY A 424 -3.10 -21.20 14.44
CA GLY A 424 -2.80 -21.86 15.70
C GLY A 424 -2.11 -20.94 16.71
N SER A 425 -1.26 -21.53 17.53
CA SER A 425 -0.52 -20.88 18.61
C SER A 425 0.93 -20.50 18.23
N ALA A 426 1.36 -20.84 17.02
CA ALA A 426 2.77 -20.82 16.63
C ALA A 426 3.08 -20.04 15.34
N THR A 427 2.07 -19.49 14.67
CA THR A 427 2.30 -18.75 13.40
C THR A 427 1.65 -17.39 13.46
N VAL A 428 2.39 -16.35 13.00
CA VAL A 428 1.89 -14.97 12.82
C VAL A 428 2.27 -14.41 11.47
N LEU A 429 1.46 -13.48 10.96
CA LEU A 429 1.76 -12.69 9.75
C LEU A 429 2.17 -11.28 10.12
N LEU A 430 3.07 -10.64 9.33
CA LEU A 430 3.52 -9.28 9.50
C LEU A 430 3.55 -8.49 8.17
N GLY A 431 3.40 -7.19 8.28
CA GLY A 431 3.63 -6.26 7.18
C GLY A 431 2.74 -6.48 5.97
N ASP A 432 3.33 -6.43 4.78
CA ASP A 432 2.59 -6.56 3.52
C ASP A 432 1.93 -7.94 3.32
N ALA A 433 2.33 -8.95 4.09
CA ALA A 433 1.62 -10.24 4.14
C ALA A 433 0.20 -10.07 4.72
N ILE A 434 -0.01 -9.09 5.62
CA ILE A 434 -1.32 -8.74 6.18
C ILE A 434 -2.00 -7.65 5.37
N HIS A 435 -1.30 -6.51 5.16
CA HIS A 435 -1.89 -5.25 4.68
C HIS A 435 -1.04 -4.60 3.60
N THR A 436 -1.39 -4.76 2.35
CA THR A 436 -0.76 -4.01 1.27
C THR A 436 -1.55 -2.76 0.97
N VAL A 437 -0.84 -1.63 0.94
CA VAL A 437 -1.38 -0.32 0.60
C VAL A 437 -0.50 0.37 -0.44
N LYS A 438 -1.08 1.29 -1.22
CA LYS A 438 -0.32 2.09 -2.17
C LYS A 438 0.60 3.08 -1.46
N PRO A 439 1.76 3.45 -2.05
CA PRO A 439 2.82 4.19 -1.35
C PRO A 439 2.53 5.68 -1.13
N TYR A 440 1.39 6.19 -1.57
CA TYR A 440 1.06 7.62 -1.60
C TYR A 440 1.23 8.38 -0.28
N TYR A 441 1.11 7.69 0.86
CA TYR A 441 1.14 8.32 2.19
C TYR A 441 2.25 7.77 3.07
N GLY A 442 3.14 6.95 2.52
CA GLY A 442 4.24 6.34 3.26
C GLY A 442 3.80 5.42 4.40
N LEU A 443 2.58 4.86 4.34
CA LEU A 443 2.03 4.09 5.46
C LEU A 443 2.51 2.63 5.48
N GLY A 444 2.76 1.99 4.32
CA GLY A 444 3.05 0.56 4.23
C GLY A 444 4.26 0.15 5.05
N ALA A 445 5.46 0.61 4.66
CA ALA A 445 6.71 0.25 5.33
C ALA A 445 6.72 0.66 6.82
N ASN A 446 6.23 1.87 7.13
CA ASN A 446 6.18 2.36 8.51
C ASN A 446 5.28 1.49 9.41
N THR A 447 4.15 1.01 8.87
CA THR A 447 3.23 0.15 9.61
C THR A 447 3.77 -1.28 9.71
N ALA A 448 4.47 -1.77 8.69
CA ALA A 448 5.12 -3.08 8.71
C ALA A 448 6.22 -3.16 9.78
N LEU A 449 7.00 -2.10 9.96
CA LEU A 449 7.99 -2.00 11.05
C LEU A 449 7.31 -1.87 12.43
N GLU A 450 6.19 -1.12 12.53
CA GLU A 450 5.39 -1.02 13.74
C GLU A 450 4.78 -2.38 14.14
N ASP A 451 4.40 -3.25 13.17
CA ASP A 451 3.91 -4.61 13.46
C ASP A 451 4.90 -5.40 14.31
N VAL A 452 6.19 -5.28 14.02
CA VAL A 452 7.27 -5.95 14.78
C VAL A 452 7.29 -5.46 16.23
N SER A 453 7.14 -4.15 16.45
CA SER A 453 7.08 -3.59 17.80
C SER A 453 5.86 -4.08 18.58
N VAL A 454 4.69 -4.16 17.92
CA VAL A 454 3.46 -4.68 18.53
C VAL A 454 3.56 -6.18 18.83
N LEU A 455 4.23 -6.95 17.96
CA LEU A 455 4.51 -8.36 18.22
C LEU A 455 5.41 -8.52 19.44
N ALA A 456 6.50 -7.74 19.52
CA ALA A 456 7.38 -7.75 20.69
C ALA A 456 6.63 -7.45 21.99
N ASP A 457 5.83 -6.37 22.03
CA ASP A 457 4.99 -6.05 23.20
C ASP A 457 4.06 -7.20 23.57
N SER A 458 3.44 -7.82 22.56
CA SER A 458 2.50 -8.92 22.81
C SER A 458 3.17 -10.19 23.36
N LEU A 459 4.40 -10.47 22.90
CA LEU A 459 5.20 -11.59 23.41
C LEU A 459 5.80 -11.31 24.80
N GLU A 460 6.13 -10.05 25.10
CA GLU A 460 6.69 -9.64 26.40
C GLU A 460 5.62 -9.59 27.51
N GLU A 461 4.41 -9.12 27.16
CA GLU A 461 3.28 -9.01 28.10
C GLU A 461 2.58 -10.34 28.40
N SER A 462 2.87 -11.38 27.63
CA SER A 462 2.16 -12.65 27.70
C SER A 462 2.99 -13.74 28.40
N PRO A 463 2.36 -14.62 29.20
CA PRO A 463 3.06 -15.68 29.92
C PRO A 463 3.58 -16.80 29.00
N THR A 464 2.91 -17.04 27.87
CA THR A 464 3.28 -18.10 26.91
C THR A 464 3.36 -17.54 25.49
N LEU A 465 4.07 -18.25 24.59
CA LEU A 465 4.10 -17.93 23.15
C LEU A 465 2.68 -17.91 22.58
N LYS A 466 1.86 -18.88 22.93
CA LYS A 466 0.45 -18.98 22.52
C LYS A 466 -0.32 -17.71 22.85
N ASP A 467 -0.26 -17.26 24.11
CA ASP A 467 -0.97 -16.04 24.53
C ASP A 467 -0.48 -14.81 23.80
N GLY A 468 0.84 -14.71 23.57
CA GLY A 468 1.47 -13.62 22.80
C GLY A 468 1.01 -13.57 21.35
N VAL A 469 0.93 -14.72 20.70
CA VAL A 469 0.44 -14.87 19.31
C VAL A 469 -1.03 -14.43 19.19
N TYR A 470 -1.89 -14.87 20.11
CA TYR A 470 -3.29 -14.45 20.10
C TYR A 470 -3.46 -12.96 20.45
N SER A 471 -2.72 -12.46 21.45
CA SER A 471 -2.70 -11.05 21.84
C SER A 471 -2.30 -10.16 20.66
N PHE A 472 -1.24 -10.52 19.93
CA PHE A 472 -0.82 -9.81 18.74
C PHE A 472 -1.91 -9.78 17.66
N SER A 473 -2.51 -10.94 17.37
CA SER A 473 -3.58 -11.05 16.38
C SER A 473 -4.77 -10.15 16.73
N ASP A 474 -5.21 -10.13 17.98
CA ASP A 474 -6.33 -9.31 18.46
C ASP A 474 -6.00 -7.81 18.39
N LYS A 475 -4.80 -7.42 18.79
CA LYS A 475 -4.34 -6.01 18.74
C LYS A 475 -4.24 -5.54 17.29
N ARG A 476 -3.68 -6.36 16.38
CA ARG A 476 -3.21 -5.88 15.09
C ARG A 476 -4.13 -6.16 13.89
N ALA A 477 -4.89 -7.26 13.86
CA ALA A 477 -5.76 -7.60 12.73
C ALA A 477 -6.77 -6.50 12.39
N GLY A 478 -7.40 -5.91 13.42
CA GLY A 478 -8.33 -4.80 13.26
C GLY A 478 -7.68 -3.51 12.78
N GLU A 479 -6.46 -3.21 13.23
CA GLU A 479 -5.66 -2.05 12.80
C GLU A 479 -5.30 -2.15 11.32
N ALA A 480 -4.82 -3.32 10.88
CA ALA A 480 -4.49 -3.61 9.50
C ALA A 480 -5.70 -3.45 8.55
N ASN A 481 -6.88 -3.95 8.96
CA ASN A 481 -8.11 -3.75 8.21
C ASN A 481 -8.51 -2.27 8.09
N ALA A 482 -8.38 -1.52 9.18
CA ALA A 482 -8.68 -0.08 9.19
C ALA A 482 -7.71 0.69 8.29
N LEU A 483 -6.40 0.39 8.35
CA LEU A 483 -5.38 0.97 7.48
C LEU A 483 -5.72 0.78 6.00
N VAL A 484 -5.97 -0.47 5.58
CA VAL A 484 -6.30 -0.77 4.17
C VAL A 484 -7.59 -0.08 3.75
N THR A 485 -8.61 -0.07 4.61
CA THR A 485 -9.89 0.59 4.32
C THR A 485 -9.73 2.10 4.15
N ILE A 486 -8.99 2.76 5.04
CA ILE A 486 -8.72 4.20 4.97
C ILE A 486 -7.95 4.51 3.69
N SER A 487 -6.84 3.80 3.44
CA SER A 487 -5.98 4.03 2.28
C SER A 487 -6.75 3.83 0.96
N ARG A 488 -7.57 2.79 0.88
CA ARG A 488 -8.41 2.53 -0.30
C ARG A 488 -9.45 3.62 -0.54
N ASN A 489 -10.08 4.16 0.50
CA ASN A 489 -11.06 5.23 0.36
C ASN A 489 -10.43 6.54 -0.18
N MET A 490 -9.12 6.72 0.02
CA MET A 490 -8.36 7.86 -0.49
C MET A 490 -7.90 7.68 -1.95
N ASP A 491 -8.08 6.50 -2.54
CA ASP A 491 -7.65 6.17 -3.92
C ASP A 491 -8.83 5.73 -4.82
N ARG A 492 -10.06 6.09 -4.49
CA ARG A 492 -11.23 5.74 -5.32
C ARG A 492 -11.28 6.57 -6.59
N PRO A 493 -11.67 5.99 -7.76
CA PRO A 493 -11.74 6.74 -9.01
C PRO A 493 -12.98 7.63 -9.10
N GLY A 494 -12.88 8.69 -9.91
CA GLY A 494 -13.99 9.49 -10.39
C GLY A 494 -14.89 10.08 -9.29
N LYS A 495 -16.21 9.93 -9.43
CA LYS A 495 -17.19 10.49 -8.48
C LYS A 495 -17.09 9.89 -7.07
N LEU A 496 -16.62 8.65 -6.95
CA LEU A 496 -16.41 8.01 -5.65
C LEU A 496 -15.34 8.73 -4.85
N PHE A 497 -14.27 9.21 -5.49
CA PHE A 497 -13.25 10.02 -4.84
C PHE A 497 -13.82 11.29 -4.19
N LEU A 498 -14.76 11.96 -4.88
CA LEU A 498 -15.44 13.15 -4.34
C LEU A 498 -16.17 12.82 -3.02
N VAL A 499 -16.88 11.70 -2.98
CA VAL A 499 -17.71 11.32 -1.82
C VAL A 499 -16.88 10.68 -0.70
N THR A 500 -15.91 9.84 -1.03
CA THR A 500 -15.15 9.07 -0.03
C THR A 500 -13.96 9.83 0.54
N PHE A 501 -13.45 10.82 -0.18
CA PHE A 501 -12.24 11.56 0.19
C PHE A 501 -12.42 13.08 0.22
N LEU A 502 -12.81 13.72 -0.91
CA LEU A 502 -12.78 15.18 -1.01
C LEU A 502 -13.85 15.85 -0.13
N LEU A 503 -15.10 15.39 -0.21
CA LEU A 503 -16.20 15.91 0.63
C LEU A 503 -15.91 15.70 2.12
N PRO A 504 -15.53 14.51 2.60
CA PRO A 504 -15.03 14.31 3.94
C PRO A 504 -13.96 15.30 4.37
N LEU A 505 -12.96 15.52 3.53
CA LEU A 505 -11.84 16.42 3.84
C LEU A 505 -12.30 17.88 4.04
N ILE A 506 -13.20 18.36 3.15
CA ILE A 506 -13.79 19.70 3.24
C ILE A 506 -14.64 19.85 4.51
N LEU A 507 -15.52 18.87 4.77
CA LEU A 507 -16.36 18.89 5.98
C LEU A 507 -15.51 18.88 7.25
N ASP A 508 -14.49 18.05 7.31
CA ASP A 508 -13.57 18.01 8.44
C ASP A 508 -12.89 19.36 8.67
N GLY A 509 -12.42 20.02 7.59
CA GLY A 509 -11.78 21.33 7.68
C GLY A 509 -12.74 22.41 8.21
N ILE A 510 -13.98 22.44 7.71
CA ILE A 510 -14.99 23.42 8.14
C ILE A 510 -15.41 23.18 9.60
N PHE A 511 -15.84 21.96 9.92
CA PHE A 511 -16.38 21.64 11.24
C PHE A 511 -15.32 21.67 12.34
N HIS A 512 -14.10 21.22 12.06
CA HIS A 512 -12.99 21.34 13.00
C HIS A 512 -12.63 22.82 13.29
N LYS A 513 -12.65 23.68 12.26
CA LYS A 513 -12.41 25.12 12.46
C LYS A 513 -13.51 25.79 13.28
N LEU A 514 -14.79 25.38 13.10
CA LEU A 514 -15.94 25.94 13.83
C LEU A 514 -16.04 25.41 15.25
N ALA A 515 -15.74 24.13 15.48
CA ALA A 515 -15.88 23.47 16.78
C ALA A 515 -14.77 22.43 16.98
N PRO A 516 -13.51 22.85 17.25
CA PRO A 516 -12.35 21.94 17.33
C PRO A 516 -12.45 20.96 18.51
N PHE A 517 -13.20 21.32 19.57
CA PHE A 517 -13.46 20.46 20.73
C PHE A 517 -14.43 19.30 20.41
N LEU A 518 -15.27 19.45 19.38
CA LEU A 518 -16.28 18.45 19.00
C LEU A 518 -15.84 17.61 17.81
N PHE A 519 -15.20 18.20 16.81
CA PHE A 519 -14.80 17.54 15.55
C PHE A 519 -13.28 17.38 15.46
N ALA A 520 -12.82 16.18 15.15
CA ALA A 520 -11.40 15.91 14.94
C ALA A 520 -10.88 16.59 13.67
N PRO A 521 -9.58 16.93 13.61
CA PRO A 521 -8.96 17.43 12.37
C PRO A 521 -9.05 16.40 11.24
N ASN A 522 -8.68 16.80 10.04
CA ASN A 522 -8.74 15.92 8.89
C ASN A 522 -7.82 14.68 9.05
N MET A 523 -8.00 13.67 8.18
CA MET A 523 -7.30 12.39 8.26
C MET A 523 -5.78 12.54 8.19
N PHE A 524 -5.25 13.48 7.40
CA PHE A 524 -3.79 13.70 7.28
C PHE A 524 -3.18 14.19 8.58
N ALA A 525 -3.85 15.11 9.27
CA ALA A 525 -3.41 15.58 10.58
C ALA A 525 -3.48 14.48 11.64
N LEU A 526 -4.43 13.54 11.52
CA LEU A 526 -4.51 12.37 12.40
C LEU A 526 -3.35 11.39 12.15
N PHE A 527 -2.93 11.17 10.90
CA PHE A 527 -1.78 10.31 10.60
C PHE A 527 -0.47 10.81 11.22
N GLN A 528 -0.35 12.13 11.42
CA GLN A 528 0.83 12.74 12.00
C GLN A 528 0.87 12.67 13.54
N LYS A 529 -0.25 12.31 14.18
CA LYS A 529 -0.30 12.14 15.64
C LYS A 529 0.33 10.82 16.05
N GLU A 530 1.25 10.91 17.01
CA GLU A 530 1.91 9.75 17.58
C GLU A 530 0.93 8.81 18.27
N GLY A 531 1.18 7.49 18.17
CA GLY A 531 0.39 6.46 18.85
C GLY A 531 -1.08 6.36 18.44
N MET A 532 -1.51 7.08 17.40
CA MET A 532 -2.90 7.10 16.98
C MET A 532 -3.28 5.81 16.24
N SER A 533 -4.20 5.03 16.81
CA SER A 533 -4.74 3.80 16.23
C SER A 533 -5.57 4.07 14.96
N PHE A 534 -5.40 3.27 13.91
CA PHE A 534 -6.19 3.37 12.67
C PHE A 534 -7.66 3.04 12.91
N ARG A 535 -7.96 2.09 13.81
CA ARG A 535 -9.35 1.77 14.22
C ARG A 535 -10.00 2.96 14.90
N TYR A 536 -9.28 3.63 15.79
CA TYR A 536 -9.77 4.85 16.43
C TYR A 536 -10.01 5.95 15.40
N MET A 537 -9.06 6.21 14.49
CA MET A 537 -9.23 7.19 13.41
C MET A 537 -10.47 6.88 12.58
N GLN A 538 -10.67 5.63 12.19
CA GLN A 538 -11.83 5.20 11.39
C GLN A 538 -13.15 5.39 12.16
N ALA A 539 -13.21 4.96 13.41
CA ALA A 539 -14.38 5.10 14.26
C ALA A 539 -14.71 6.57 14.52
N ARG A 540 -13.70 7.38 14.86
CA ARG A 540 -13.82 8.80 15.08
C ARG A 540 -14.36 9.53 13.84
N LYS A 541 -13.82 9.23 12.66
CA LYS A 541 -14.27 9.84 11.42
C LYS A 541 -15.67 9.41 11.00
N ARG A 542 -16.08 8.19 11.32
CA ARG A 542 -17.49 7.76 11.15
C ARG A 542 -18.42 8.56 12.05
N PHE A 543 -18.06 8.75 13.30
CA PHE A 543 -18.82 9.58 14.24
C PHE A 543 -18.90 11.03 13.75
N ASP A 544 -17.77 11.66 13.40
CA ASP A 544 -17.72 13.02 12.87
C ASP A 544 -18.66 13.15 11.65
N ARG A 545 -18.67 12.17 10.76
CA ARG A 545 -19.49 12.17 9.55
C ARG A 545 -21.01 12.14 9.86
N VAL A 546 -21.42 11.26 10.76
CA VAL A 546 -22.83 11.19 11.20
C VAL A 546 -23.24 12.52 11.84
N ALA A 547 -22.45 13.06 12.73
CA ALA A 547 -22.73 14.33 13.39
C ALA A 547 -22.81 15.51 12.39
N GLN A 548 -21.83 15.62 11.48
CA GLN A 548 -21.80 16.65 10.45
C GLN A 548 -23.02 16.60 9.52
N LEU A 549 -23.38 15.41 9.02
CA LEU A 549 -24.55 15.23 8.15
C LEU A 549 -25.86 15.51 8.89
N SER A 550 -25.96 15.14 10.18
CA SER A 550 -27.11 15.46 11.00
C SER A 550 -27.28 16.98 11.20
N ILE A 551 -26.21 17.70 11.51
CA ILE A 551 -26.23 19.17 11.64
C ILE A 551 -26.62 19.81 10.30
N LEU A 552 -26.02 19.38 9.18
CA LEU A 552 -26.37 19.91 7.86
C LEU A 552 -27.83 19.64 7.52
N GLY A 553 -28.35 18.45 7.86
CA GLY A 553 -29.78 18.10 7.69
C GLY A 553 -30.71 19.01 8.52
N CYS A 554 -30.37 19.27 9.79
CA CYS A 554 -31.13 20.17 10.64
C CYS A 554 -31.12 21.63 10.12
N VAL A 555 -29.94 22.10 9.66
CA VAL A 555 -29.82 23.44 9.06
C VAL A 555 -30.66 23.54 7.79
N PHE A 556 -30.57 22.53 6.90
CA PHE A 556 -31.38 22.47 5.68
C PHE A 556 -32.89 22.44 5.97
N TYR A 557 -33.32 21.61 6.93
CA TYR A 557 -34.72 21.57 7.37
C TYR A 557 -35.17 22.94 7.91
N GLY A 558 -34.36 23.56 8.77
CA GLY A 558 -34.64 24.91 9.27
C GLY A 558 -34.78 25.95 8.15
N MET A 559 -33.93 25.92 7.15
CA MET A 559 -34.02 26.78 5.97
C MET A 559 -35.29 26.54 5.18
N VAL A 560 -35.71 25.29 4.99
CA VAL A 560 -36.99 24.95 4.30
C VAL A 560 -38.18 25.47 5.09
N VAL A 561 -38.18 25.30 6.43
CA VAL A 561 -39.26 25.82 7.29
C VAL A 561 -39.31 27.35 7.24
N ALA A 562 -38.15 28.01 7.32
CA ALA A 562 -38.06 29.48 7.21
C ALA A 562 -38.55 29.99 5.85
N ALA A 563 -38.13 29.32 4.75
CA ALA A 563 -38.59 29.65 3.42
C ALA A 563 -40.11 29.50 3.27
N LYS A 564 -40.70 28.38 3.74
CA LYS A 564 -42.15 28.16 3.76
C LYS A 564 -42.88 29.24 4.59
N SER A 565 -42.34 29.61 5.74
CA SER A 565 -42.91 30.66 6.58
C SER A 565 -42.84 32.04 5.91
N MET A 566 -41.74 32.34 5.21
CA MET A 566 -41.58 33.56 4.44
C MET A 566 -42.59 33.65 3.29
N VAL A 567 -42.81 32.55 2.54
CA VAL A 567 -43.82 32.46 1.47
C VAL A 567 -45.20 32.75 2.05
N LYS A 568 -45.58 32.15 3.20
CA LYS A 568 -46.87 32.38 3.85
C LYS A 568 -47.06 33.85 4.27
N ILE A 569 -46.04 34.49 4.83
CA ILE A 569 -46.11 35.90 5.24
C ILE A 569 -46.31 36.82 4.02
N ILE A 570 -45.55 36.57 2.94
CA ILE A 570 -45.67 37.35 1.70
C ILE A 570 -47.02 37.13 1.04
N ALA A 571 -47.50 35.89 0.93
CA ALA A 571 -48.79 35.54 0.38
C ALA A 571 -49.95 36.25 1.12
N LYS A 572 -49.91 36.24 2.45
CA LYS A 572 -50.87 36.97 3.30
C LYS A 572 -50.86 38.48 3.07
N LYS A 573 -49.66 39.08 2.90
CA LYS A 573 -49.54 40.52 2.60
C LYS A 573 -50.03 40.90 1.22
N LEU A 574 -49.87 40.02 0.24
CA LEU A 574 -50.25 40.24 -1.16
C LEU A 574 -51.70 39.80 -1.47
N GLY A 575 -52.40 39.17 -0.52
CA GLY A 575 -53.73 38.60 -0.74
C GLY A 575 -53.75 37.46 -1.77
N GLN A 576 -52.60 36.78 -1.93
CA GLN A 576 -52.43 35.71 -2.92
C GLN A 576 -52.29 34.34 -2.22
N SER A 577 -52.44 33.25 -3.00
CA SER A 577 -52.24 31.90 -2.46
C SER A 577 -50.73 31.59 -2.24
N ASP A 578 -50.44 30.78 -1.22
CA ASP A 578 -49.06 30.32 -0.91
C ASP A 578 -48.37 29.68 -2.11
N GLY A 579 -49.16 28.92 -2.92
CA GLY A 579 -48.64 28.25 -4.12
C GLY A 579 -48.21 29.23 -5.21
N MET A 580 -48.95 30.32 -5.42
CA MET A 580 -48.66 31.31 -6.45
C MET A 580 -47.42 32.15 -6.07
N VAL A 581 -47.33 32.54 -4.81
CA VAL A 581 -46.16 33.29 -4.31
C VAL A 581 -44.92 32.39 -4.31
N GLY A 582 -45.04 31.13 -3.88
CA GLY A 582 -43.94 30.17 -3.92
C GLY A 582 -43.41 29.92 -5.35
N ALA A 583 -44.31 29.74 -6.31
CA ALA A 583 -43.93 29.58 -7.71
C ALA A 583 -43.25 30.85 -8.27
N ALA A 584 -43.77 32.04 -7.98
CA ALA A 584 -43.17 33.31 -8.41
C ALA A 584 -41.73 33.51 -7.80
N MET A 585 -41.51 33.13 -6.55
CA MET A 585 -40.19 33.19 -5.91
C MET A 585 -39.20 32.23 -6.54
N VAL A 586 -39.63 30.99 -6.88
CA VAL A 586 -38.78 30.00 -7.58
C VAL A 586 -38.40 30.48 -8.98
N VAL A 587 -39.37 31.00 -9.74
CA VAL A 587 -39.14 31.56 -11.08
C VAL A 587 -38.21 32.80 -10.99
N GLY A 588 -38.47 33.69 -10.03
CA GLY A 588 -37.60 34.86 -9.81
C GLY A 588 -36.15 34.48 -9.46
N ALA A 589 -35.96 33.48 -8.59
CA ALA A 589 -34.62 32.97 -8.24
C ALA A 589 -33.94 32.32 -9.46
N PHE A 590 -34.68 31.59 -10.28
CA PHE A 590 -34.17 31.00 -11.51
C PHE A 590 -33.75 32.05 -12.53
N LEU A 591 -34.58 33.08 -12.76
CA LEU A 591 -34.25 34.19 -13.66
C LEU A 591 -33.03 35.01 -13.18
N LEU A 592 -32.92 35.25 -11.87
CA LEU A 592 -31.75 35.87 -11.27
C LEU A 592 -30.46 35.03 -11.46
N SER A 593 -30.59 33.71 -11.37
CA SER A 593 -29.47 32.77 -11.63
C SER A 593 -29.02 32.82 -13.09
N LEU A 594 -29.97 32.88 -14.03
CA LEU A 594 -29.68 33.03 -15.47
C LEU A 594 -29.05 34.41 -15.79
N ALA A 595 -29.56 35.48 -15.20
CA ALA A 595 -29.01 36.82 -15.36
C ALA A 595 -27.57 36.91 -14.83
N LYS A 596 -27.28 36.31 -13.65
CA LYS A 596 -25.89 36.18 -13.14
C LYS A 596 -24.98 35.41 -14.08
N LYS A 597 -25.42 34.29 -14.66
CA LYS A 597 -24.66 33.54 -15.65
C LYS A 597 -24.39 34.32 -16.92
N ALA A 598 -25.37 35.05 -17.42
CA ALA A 598 -25.22 35.89 -18.61
C ALA A 598 -24.23 37.06 -18.37
N LEU A 599 -24.28 37.68 -17.20
CA LEU A 599 -23.33 38.73 -16.81
C LEU A 599 -21.90 38.21 -16.61
N ALA A 600 -21.72 37.02 -16.05
CA ALA A 600 -20.44 36.37 -15.88
C ALA A 600 -19.82 35.95 -17.23
N GLY A 601 -20.61 35.39 -18.16
CA GLY A 601 -20.16 35.04 -19.51
C GLY A 601 -19.89 36.25 -20.41
N GLY A 602 -20.47 37.42 -20.12
CA GLY A 602 -20.19 38.66 -20.84
C GLY A 602 -18.84 39.31 -20.45
N ASN A 603 -18.28 39.02 -19.29
CA ASN A 603 -16.96 39.49 -18.87
C ASN A 603 -15.82 38.66 -19.48
N GLU A 604 -15.99 37.33 -19.62
CA GLU A 604 -14.97 36.48 -20.28
C GLU A 604 -14.80 36.80 -21.78
N SER A 605 -15.88 37.23 -22.44
CA SER A 605 -15.81 37.61 -23.85
C SER A 605 -15.18 39.01 -24.12
N LYS A 606 -15.03 39.85 -23.09
CA LYS A 606 -14.35 41.15 -23.18
C LYS A 606 -12.85 41.07 -22.88
N GLU A 607 -12.43 40.14 -22.03
CA GLU A 607 -11.00 39.87 -21.77
C GLU A 607 -10.29 39.12 -22.93
N GLN A 608 -11.05 38.35 -23.74
CA GLN A 608 -10.50 37.73 -24.95
C GLN A 608 -10.39 38.66 -26.17
N LYS A 609 -10.89 39.90 -26.10
CA LYS A 609 -10.82 40.89 -27.19
C LYS A 609 -9.98 42.13 -26.87
N ALA A 610 -9.33 42.21 -25.72
CA ALA A 610 -8.32 43.16 -25.35
C ALA A 610 -6.95 42.48 -25.25
#